data_017aaa63c52c1af3caad743c2f0d32b2
#
_entry.id   017aaa63c52c1af3caad743c2f0d32b2
#
_cell.length_a   1.000
_cell.length_b   1.000
_cell.length_c   1.000
_cell.angle_alpha   90.00
_cell.angle_beta   90.00
_cell.angle_gamma   90.00
#
_symmetry.space_group_name_H-M   'P 1'
#
loop_
_entity.id
_entity.type
_entity.pdbx_description
1 polymer ?
#
loop_
_entity_poly.entity_id
_entity_poly.type
_entity_poly.pdbx_seq_one_letter_code
_entity_poly.pdbx_strand_id
1 'polypeptide(L)'
;MRKKNEYDFALIFELLENENAEDYLDALYEAGCDDATIGMGKIGFISVDFIREAKSCYDAIESAIANVKTAIPHAKLIHVSPDLIGVKELSLIFDCTRQNIQKYVSKPSFPTSIYKGNQALWHLESVLDWFMANNIDVSQESIDVAHLSRHINLNLELENANSKTDQQAKTLIKI
;
A
#
# COMPACT_ATOMS: atom_id res chain seq x y z
N MET A 1 25.35 15.07 4.98
CA MET A 1 24.60 14.03 4.23
C MET A 1 23.29 13.83 4.96
N ARG A 2 22.12 13.98 4.31
CA ARG A 2 20.86 13.56 4.95
C ARG A 2 20.89 12.05 5.13
N LYS A 3 20.54 11.56 6.32
CA LYS A 3 20.39 10.14 6.61
C LYS A 3 19.32 9.59 5.66
N LYS A 4 19.60 8.51 4.96
CA LYS A 4 18.58 7.77 4.22
C LYS A 4 17.74 6.99 5.22
N ASN A 5 16.45 6.97 5.02
CA ASN A 5 15.51 6.14 5.75
C ASN A 5 15.13 4.93 4.89
N GLU A 6 14.71 3.85 5.53
CA GLU A 6 14.29 2.63 4.88
C GLU A 6 12.76 2.56 4.88
N TYR A 7 12.18 2.37 3.69
CA TYR A 7 10.74 2.32 3.48
C TYR A 7 10.31 0.94 3.00
N ASP A 8 9.35 0.34 3.70
CA ASP A 8 8.77 -0.98 3.42
C ASP A 8 7.39 -0.80 2.78
N PHE A 9 7.25 -1.19 1.51
CA PHE A 9 6.03 -1.06 0.75
C PHE A 9 5.98 -2.05 -0.42
N ALA A 10 4.77 -2.35 -0.89
CA ALA A 10 4.57 -3.17 -2.07
C ALA A 10 3.84 -2.41 -3.18
N LEU A 11 4.25 -2.65 -4.42
CA LEU A 11 3.59 -2.18 -5.62
C LEU A 11 2.96 -3.34 -6.36
N ILE A 12 1.67 -3.22 -6.68
CA ILE A 12 0.95 -4.23 -7.44
C ILE A 12 0.63 -3.67 -8.82
N PHE A 13 1.07 -4.40 -9.86
CA PHE A 13 0.83 -4.04 -11.25
C PHE A 13 -0.01 -5.10 -11.95
N GLU A 14 -0.86 -4.63 -12.84
CA GLU A 14 -1.52 -5.43 -13.86
C GLU A 14 -0.61 -5.54 -15.08
N LEU A 15 -0.46 -6.76 -15.59
CA LEU A 15 0.25 -7.13 -16.82
C LEU A 15 -0.76 -7.52 -17.89
N LEU A 16 -0.30 -7.94 -19.06
CA LEU A 16 -1.20 -8.53 -20.06
C LEU A 16 -1.70 -9.92 -19.59
N GLU A 17 -2.88 -10.33 -20.05
CA GLU A 17 -3.62 -11.49 -19.51
C GLU A 17 -2.84 -12.82 -19.50
N ASN A 18 -1.88 -12.98 -20.41
CA ASN A 18 -1.10 -14.22 -20.55
C ASN A 18 0.36 -14.11 -20.05
N GLU A 19 0.71 -12.98 -19.44
CA GLU A 19 2.08 -12.73 -18.95
C GLU A 19 2.27 -13.28 -17.55
N ASN A 20 3.45 -13.84 -17.34
CA ASN A 20 3.88 -14.38 -16.07
C ASN A 20 4.93 -13.46 -15.44
N ALA A 21 4.82 -13.16 -14.15
CA ALA A 21 5.81 -12.37 -13.42
C ALA A 21 7.23 -12.96 -13.52
N GLU A 22 7.33 -14.28 -13.62
CA GLU A 22 8.61 -15.00 -13.77
C GLU A 22 9.41 -14.58 -15.01
N ASP A 23 8.74 -14.19 -16.09
CA ASP A 23 9.38 -13.80 -17.36
C ASP A 23 10.14 -12.47 -17.25
N TYR A 24 9.91 -11.71 -16.17
CA TYR A 24 10.47 -10.36 -15.96
C TYR A 24 11.52 -10.28 -14.85
N LEU A 25 11.86 -11.39 -14.17
CA LEU A 25 12.76 -11.36 -13.00
C LEU A 25 14.12 -10.73 -13.31
N ASP A 26 14.77 -11.15 -14.41
CA ASP A 26 16.08 -10.61 -14.79
C ASP A 26 15.98 -9.13 -15.18
N ALA A 27 14.95 -8.75 -15.93
CA ALA A 27 14.72 -7.37 -16.35
C ALA A 27 14.44 -6.45 -15.16
N LEU A 28 13.68 -6.92 -14.14
CA LEU A 28 13.43 -6.18 -12.91
C LEU A 28 14.71 -5.98 -12.10
N TYR A 29 15.53 -7.04 -11.98
CA TYR A 29 16.81 -6.94 -11.30
C TYR A 29 17.75 -5.92 -11.99
N GLU A 30 17.88 -6.01 -13.31
CA GLU A 30 18.70 -5.08 -14.11
C GLU A 30 18.17 -3.63 -14.07
N ALA A 31 16.86 -3.46 -13.93
CA ALA A 31 16.24 -2.14 -13.82
C ALA A 31 16.37 -1.51 -12.42
N GLY A 32 16.98 -2.21 -11.44
CA GLY A 32 17.21 -1.71 -10.08
C GLY A 32 16.12 -2.06 -9.08
N CYS A 33 15.48 -3.24 -9.23
CA CYS A 33 14.61 -3.85 -8.23
C CYS A 33 15.35 -4.94 -7.44
N ASP A 34 16.65 -4.79 -7.23
CA ASP A 34 17.51 -5.71 -6.47
C ASP A 34 17.27 -5.65 -4.95
N ASP A 35 16.57 -4.63 -4.48
CA ASP A 35 16.09 -4.45 -3.11
C ASP A 35 14.63 -4.93 -2.90
N ALA A 36 14.11 -5.72 -3.85
CA ALA A 36 12.71 -6.14 -3.84
C ALA A 36 12.55 -7.67 -3.86
N THR A 37 11.43 -8.13 -3.28
CA THR A 37 10.92 -9.49 -3.41
C THR A 37 9.77 -9.51 -4.40
N ILE A 38 9.82 -10.43 -5.38
CA ILE A 38 8.80 -10.53 -6.41
C ILE A 38 7.77 -11.58 -6.02
N GLY A 39 6.52 -11.15 -5.88
CA GLY A 39 5.38 -12.01 -5.64
C GLY A 39 4.77 -12.53 -6.93
N MET A 40 4.77 -13.85 -7.09
CA MET A 40 4.29 -14.57 -8.27
C MET A 40 3.06 -15.41 -7.90
N GLY A 41 1.88 -14.81 -7.92
CA GLY A 41 0.68 -15.52 -7.43
C GLY A 41 -0.42 -15.71 -8.46
N LYS A 42 -0.57 -14.81 -9.41
CA LYS A 42 -1.66 -14.82 -10.38
C LYS A 42 -1.15 -14.31 -11.73
N ILE A 43 -1.42 -15.08 -12.81
CA ILE A 43 -1.13 -14.67 -14.18
C ILE A 43 -1.78 -13.32 -14.47
N GLY A 44 -1.09 -12.43 -15.18
CA GLY A 44 -1.53 -11.07 -15.48
C GLY A 44 -1.31 -10.07 -14.33
N PHE A 45 -0.67 -10.48 -13.24
CA PHE A 45 -0.35 -9.60 -12.11
C PHE A 45 1.04 -9.86 -11.56
N ILE A 46 1.66 -8.80 -11.03
CA ILE A 46 2.92 -8.87 -10.31
C ILE A 46 2.85 -8.01 -9.05
N SER A 47 3.33 -8.55 -7.92
CA SER A 47 3.61 -7.79 -6.70
C SER A 47 5.12 -7.62 -6.57
N VAL A 48 5.55 -6.43 -6.25
CA VAL A 48 6.97 -6.11 -6.04
C VAL A 48 7.08 -5.45 -4.66
N ASP A 49 7.60 -6.20 -3.70
CA ASP A 49 7.68 -5.84 -2.29
C ASP A 49 9.08 -5.29 -2.01
N PHE A 50 9.18 -4.00 -1.74
CA PHE A 50 10.42 -3.24 -1.56
C PHE A 50 10.75 -3.00 -0.11
N ILE A 51 12.05 -3.10 0.22
CA ILE A 51 12.65 -2.50 1.42
C ILE A 51 13.72 -1.52 0.91
N ARG A 52 13.30 -0.26 0.65
CA ARG A 52 14.08 0.71 -0.12
C ARG A 52 14.61 1.87 0.71
N GLU A 53 15.92 2.10 0.62
CA GLU A 53 16.56 3.29 1.17
C GLU A 53 16.36 4.52 0.28
N ALA A 54 15.77 5.59 0.83
CA ALA A 54 15.59 6.85 0.12
C ALA A 54 15.66 8.07 1.05
N LYS A 55 15.65 9.27 0.47
CA LYS A 55 15.61 10.54 1.21
C LYS A 55 14.20 10.87 1.73
N SER A 56 13.19 10.36 1.06
CA SER A 56 11.77 10.49 1.42
C SER A 56 10.98 9.28 0.93
N CYS A 57 9.80 9.05 1.50
CA CYS A 57 8.86 8.05 1.05
C CYS A 57 8.45 8.26 -0.42
N TYR A 58 8.28 9.52 -0.84
CA TYR A 58 7.99 9.87 -2.22
C TYR A 58 9.10 9.38 -3.16
N ASP A 59 10.37 9.71 -2.87
CA ASP A 59 11.51 9.28 -3.69
C ASP A 59 11.61 7.75 -3.75
N ALA A 60 11.30 7.05 -2.65
CA ALA A 60 11.30 5.58 -2.59
C ALA A 60 10.27 4.99 -3.56
N ILE A 61 9.01 5.41 -3.45
CA ILE A 61 7.91 4.89 -4.26
C ILE A 61 8.05 5.33 -5.73
N GLU A 62 8.42 6.59 -6.00
CA GLU A 62 8.63 7.10 -7.35
C GLU A 62 9.71 6.30 -8.09
N SER A 63 10.88 6.11 -7.47
CA SER A 63 11.96 5.34 -8.07
C SER A 63 11.59 3.87 -8.28
N ALA A 64 10.86 3.27 -7.35
CA ALA A 64 10.39 1.89 -7.49
C ALA A 64 9.43 1.74 -8.69
N ILE A 65 8.45 2.65 -8.83
CA ILE A 65 7.54 2.66 -9.98
C ILE A 65 8.33 2.84 -11.29
N ALA A 66 9.31 3.75 -11.32
CA ALA A 66 10.15 3.99 -12.49
C ALA A 66 10.98 2.75 -12.87
N ASN A 67 11.57 2.05 -11.89
CA ASN A 67 12.32 0.82 -12.12
C ASN A 67 11.43 -0.28 -12.73
N VAL A 68 10.25 -0.53 -12.13
CA VAL A 68 9.30 -1.53 -12.67
C VAL A 68 8.85 -1.16 -14.08
N LYS A 69 8.54 0.12 -14.35
CA LYS A 69 8.15 0.60 -15.67
C LYS A 69 9.29 0.53 -16.71
N THR A 70 10.53 0.59 -16.28
CA THR A 70 11.69 0.39 -17.15
C THR A 70 11.79 -1.08 -17.56
N ALA A 71 11.60 -2.01 -16.63
CA ALA A 71 11.59 -3.45 -16.91
C ALA A 71 10.37 -3.89 -17.72
N ILE A 72 9.18 -3.33 -17.38
CA ILE A 72 7.89 -3.71 -17.95
C ILE A 72 7.11 -2.43 -18.33
N PRO A 73 7.39 -1.84 -19.51
CA PRO A 73 6.85 -0.50 -19.88
C PRO A 73 5.31 -0.43 -19.90
N HIS A 74 4.63 -1.52 -20.20
CA HIS A 74 3.18 -1.61 -20.27
C HIS A 74 2.52 -1.96 -18.93
N ALA A 75 3.27 -2.35 -17.89
CA ALA A 75 2.71 -2.66 -16.57
C ALA A 75 1.91 -1.47 -16.03
N LYS A 76 0.68 -1.71 -15.58
CA LYS A 76 -0.21 -0.69 -15.02
C LYS A 76 -0.22 -0.80 -13.50
N LEU A 77 0.22 0.24 -12.79
CA LEU A 77 0.09 0.28 -11.33
C LEU A 77 -1.39 0.27 -10.95
N ILE A 78 -1.79 -0.67 -10.11
CA ILE A 78 -3.18 -0.83 -9.65
C ILE A 78 -3.34 -0.66 -8.15
N HIS A 79 -2.28 -0.84 -7.36
CA HIS A 79 -2.35 -0.69 -5.91
C HIS A 79 -0.96 -0.47 -5.29
N VAL A 80 -0.93 0.29 -4.20
CA VAL A 80 0.24 0.46 -3.32
C VAL A 80 -0.13 -0.01 -1.92
N SER A 81 0.71 -0.83 -1.31
CA SER A 81 0.49 -1.42 0.01
C SER A 81 1.63 -1.01 0.96
N PRO A 82 1.38 -0.92 2.30
CA PRO A 82 0.12 -1.20 2.98
C PRO A 82 -0.86 -0.02 2.95
N ASP A 83 -2.17 -0.32 2.83
CA ASP A 83 -3.24 0.67 2.94
C ASP A 83 -4.42 0.08 3.72
N LEU A 84 -5.19 -0.84 3.11
CA LEU A 84 -6.31 -1.51 3.77
C LEU A 84 -5.82 -2.72 4.55
N ILE A 85 -6.09 -2.72 5.85
CA ILE A 85 -5.57 -3.73 6.77
C ILE A 85 -6.64 -4.25 7.73
N GLY A 86 -6.49 -5.51 8.11
CA GLY A 86 -7.27 -6.15 9.17
C GLY A 86 -6.44 -6.39 10.43
N VAL A 87 -7.04 -7.03 11.42
CA VAL A 87 -6.38 -7.37 12.71
C VAL A 87 -5.15 -8.26 12.51
N LYS A 88 -5.16 -9.13 11.49
CA LYS A 88 -4.04 -10.02 11.20
C LYS A 88 -2.82 -9.23 10.73
N GLU A 89 -3.02 -8.37 9.75
CA GLU A 89 -1.97 -7.54 9.16
C GLU A 89 -1.40 -6.57 10.22
N LEU A 90 -2.27 -5.94 11.02
CA LEU A 90 -1.84 -5.11 12.16
C LEU A 90 -0.97 -5.88 13.14
N SER A 91 -1.31 -7.14 13.43
CA SER A 91 -0.51 -7.95 14.36
C SER A 91 0.90 -8.26 13.81
N LEU A 92 1.05 -8.35 12.50
CA LEU A 92 2.35 -8.54 11.84
C LEU A 92 3.16 -7.24 11.82
N ILE A 93 2.55 -6.12 11.44
CA ILE A 93 3.21 -4.80 11.37
C ILE A 93 3.77 -4.39 12.75
N PHE A 94 3.03 -4.68 13.84
CA PHE A 94 3.41 -4.30 15.21
C PHE A 94 4.09 -5.43 16.00
N ASP A 95 4.47 -6.51 15.34
CA ASP A 95 5.09 -7.70 15.96
C ASP A 95 4.42 -8.08 17.30
N CYS A 96 3.10 -8.21 17.26
CA CYS A 96 2.31 -8.51 18.43
C CYS A 96 1.19 -9.53 18.13
N THR A 97 0.55 -10.04 19.17
CA THR A 97 -0.55 -11.00 19.00
C THR A 97 -1.81 -10.31 18.49
N ARG A 98 -2.63 -11.04 17.71
CA ARG A 98 -3.98 -10.58 17.31
C ARG A 98 -4.85 -10.19 18.50
N GLN A 99 -4.69 -10.87 19.65
CA GLN A 99 -5.42 -10.53 20.88
C GLN A 99 -5.03 -9.13 21.39
N ASN A 100 -3.75 -8.73 21.27
CA ASN A 100 -3.32 -7.39 21.64
C ASN A 100 -3.94 -6.34 20.71
N ILE A 101 -3.93 -6.56 19.41
CA ILE A 101 -4.61 -5.68 18.45
C ILE A 101 -6.10 -5.59 18.77
N GLN A 102 -6.76 -6.71 19.08
CA GLN A 102 -8.19 -6.75 19.40
C GLN A 102 -8.53 -5.89 20.63
N LYS A 103 -7.62 -5.75 21.61
CA LYS A 103 -7.80 -4.83 22.75
C LYS A 103 -7.87 -3.36 22.31
N TYR A 104 -7.09 -2.97 21.30
CA TYR A 104 -7.15 -1.60 20.73
C TYR A 104 -8.43 -1.41 19.94
N VAL A 105 -8.75 -2.33 19.04
CA VAL A 105 -9.96 -2.31 18.20
C VAL A 105 -11.25 -2.23 19.02
N SER A 106 -11.25 -2.80 20.24
CA SER A 106 -12.41 -2.79 21.16
C SER A 106 -12.61 -1.44 21.89
N LYS A 107 -11.66 -0.51 21.79
CA LYS A 107 -11.81 0.81 22.43
C LYS A 107 -12.79 1.69 21.66
N PRO A 108 -13.71 2.40 22.32
CA PRO A 108 -14.67 3.29 21.65
C PRO A 108 -14.03 4.40 20.81
N SER A 109 -12.80 4.82 21.15
CA SER A 109 -12.04 5.83 20.44
C SER A 109 -11.29 5.31 19.23
N PHE A 110 -11.23 3.95 19.01
CA PHE A 110 -10.53 3.37 17.87
C PHE A 110 -11.24 3.75 16.55
N PRO A 111 -10.52 3.94 15.44
CA PRO A 111 -11.12 4.32 14.17
C PRO A 111 -12.26 3.40 13.75
N THR A 112 -13.28 3.98 13.13
CA THR A 112 -14.37 3.18 12.54
C THR A 112 -13.83 2.44 11.32
N SER A 113 -14.10 1.13 11.24
CA SER A 113 -13.73 0.34 10.06
C SER A 113 -14.48 0.84 8.83
N ILE A 114 -13.81 0.89 7.69
CA ILE A 114 -14.41 1.25 6.40
C ILE A 114 -15.20 0.11 5.78
N TYR A 115 -14.90 -1.12 6.18
CA TYR A 115 -15.59 -2.32 5.74
C TYR A 115 -15.86 -3.25 6.93
N LYS A 116 -17.07 -3.82 6.98
CA LYS A 116 -17.51 -4.82 7.96
C LYS A 116 -18.14 -6.01 7.22
N GLY A 117 -17.31 -6.93 6.77
CA GLY A 117 -17.74 -8.21 6.23
C GLY A 117 -17.31 -9.37 7.14
N ASN A 118 -16.69 -10.40 6.58
CA ASN A 118 -16.11 -11.50 7.34
C ASN A 118 -14.99 -11.04 8.27
N GLN A 119 -14.33 -9.94 7.93
CA GLN A 119 -13.39 -9.24 8.80
C GLN A 119 -13.58 -7.72 8.63
N ALA A 120 -13.27 -6.97 9.68
CA ALA A 120 -13.25 -5.52 9.62
C ALA A 120 -11.92 -5.05 9.00
N LEU A 121 -11.99 -4.01 8.15
CA LEU A 121 -10.83 -3.39 7.52
C LEU A 121 -10.79 -1.89 7.84
N TRP A 122 -9.58 -1.38 7.98
CA TRP A 122 -9.26 0.02 8.23
C TRP A 122 -8.23 0.51 7.23
N HIS A 123 -8.20 1.81 6.95
CA HIS A 123 -6.99 2.41 6.39
C HIS A 123 -5.90 2.42 7.47
N LEU A 124 -4.71 1.93 7.11
CA LEU A 124 -3.56 1.90 8.03
C LEU A 124 -3.24 3.30 8.55
N GLU A 125 -3.27 4.32 7.68
CA GLU A 125 -3.12 5.73 8.05
C GLU A 125 -3.96 6.09 9.30
N SER A 126 -5.27 5.81 9.27
CA SER A 126 -6.17 6.14 10.38
C SER A 126 -5.84 5.40 11.67
N VAL A 127 -5.32 4.18 11.57
CA VAL A 127 -4.89 3.38 12.72
C VAL A 127 -3.59 3.93 13.32
N LEU A 128 -2.63 4.30 12.47
CA LEU A 128 -1.35 4.88 12.91
C LEU A 128 -1.56 6.24 13.57
N ASP A 129 -2.43 7.09 13.01
CA ASP A 129 -2.82 8.38 13.61
C ASP A 129 -3.41 8.18 15.01
N TRP A 130 -4.29 7.17 15.15
CA TRP A 130 -4.85 6.83 16.45
C TRP A 130 -3.79 6.33 17.44
N PHE A 131 -2.83 5.52 16.96
CA PHE A 131 -1.73 5.02 17.79
C PHE A 131 -0.87 6.17 18.30
N MET A 132 -0.49 7.11 17.42
CA MET A 132 0.26 8.31 17.81
C MET A 132 -0.51 9.15 18.86
N ALA A 133 -1.80 9.37 18.63
CA ALA A 133 -2.65 10.12 19.55
C ALA A 133 -2.81 9.44 20.94
N ASN A 134 -2.54 8.11 21.01
CA ASN A 134 -2.58 7.33 22.26
C ASN A 134 -1.18 6.99 22.80
N ASN A 135 -0.13 7.69 22.36
CA ASN A 135 1.27 7.50 22.75
C ASN A 135 1.80 6.07 22.54
N ILE A 136 1.33 5.41 21.49
CA ILE A 136 1.87 4.13 21.02
C ILE A 136 2.92 4.46 19.96
N ASP A 137 4.13 3.94 20.14
CA ASP A 137 5.26 4.22 19.27
C ASP A 137 5.06 3.63 17.86
N VAL A 138 5.29 4.46 16.85
CA VAL A 138 5.17 4.10 15.41
C VAL A 138 6.30 4.79 14.67
N SER A 139 6.96 4.09 13.76
CA SER A 139 8.01 4.70 12.96
C SER A 139 7.45 5.77 12.01
N GLN A 140 8.20 6.84 11.80
CA GLN A 140 7.82 7.89 10.86
C GLN A 140 7.72 7.34 9.43
N GLU A 141 8.61 6.40 9.08
CA GLU A 141 8.62 5.74 7.78
C GLU A 141 7.31 4.99 7.51
N SER A 142 6.79 4.27 8.51
CA SER A 142 5.48 3.57 8.39
C SER A 142 4.32 4.55 8.20
N ILE A 143 4.35 5.69 8.90
CA ILE A 143 3.35 6.75 8.78
C ILE A 143 3.39 7.33 7.36
N ASP A 144 4.57 7.69 6.87
CA ASP A 144 4.77 8.28 5.55
C ASP A 144 4.29 7.33 4.44
N VAL A 145 4.61 6.03 4.57
CA VAL A 145 4.16 5.00 3.62
C VAL A 145 2.64 4.86 3.65
N ALA A 146 2.02 4.74 4.83
CA ALA A 146 0.58 4.58 4.93
C ALA A 146 -0.19 5.77 4.33
N HIS A 147 0.27 7.00 4.62
CA HIS A 147 -0.31 8.22 4.06
C HIS A 147 -0.19 8.26 2.53
N LEU A 148 1.01 8.03 2.00
CA LEU A 148 1.24 8.11 0.56
C LEU A 148 0.53 6.99 -0.19
N SER A 149 0.56 5.75 0.30
CA SER A 149 -0.13 4.59 -0.29
C SER A 149 -1.63 4.85 -0.42
N ARG A 150 -2.27 5.32 0.65
CA ARG A 150 -3.70 5.65 0.63
C ARG A 150 -4.02 6.70 -0.43
N HIS A 151 -3.24 7.79 -0.50
CA HIS A 151 -3.49 8.86 -1.48
C HIS A 151 -3.27 8.41 -2.92
N ILE A 152 -2.26 7.58 -3.18
CA ILE A 152 -2.05 6.98 -4.51
C ILE A 152 -3.26 6.11 -4.87
N ASN A 153 -3.68 5.19 -3.98
CA ASN A 153 -4.80 4.29 -4.23
C ASN A 153 -6.11 5.04 -4.49
N LEU A 154 -6.40 6.08 -3.71
CA LEU A 154 -7.57 6.94 -3.94
C LEU A 154 -7.56 7.58 -5.33
N ASN A 155 -6.39 8.06 -5.81
CA ASN A 155 -6.30 8.63 -7.16
C ASN A 155 -6.45 7.56 -8.24
N LEU A 156 -5.86 6.37 -8.07
CA LEU A 156 -6.03 5.25 -8.99
C LEU A 156 -7.51 4.83 -9.10
N GLU A 157 -8.22 4.77 -7.98
CA GLU A 157 -9.66 4.48 -7.95
C GLU A 157 -10.48 5.58 -8.66
N LEU A 158 -10.15 6.85 -8.41
CA LEU A 158 -10.83 7.99 -9.07
C LEU A 158 -10.62 8.01 -10.58
N GLU A 159 -9.43 7.68 -11.06
CA GLU A 159 -9.15 7.56 -12.49
C GLU A 159 -9.97 6.45 -13.15
N ASN A 160 -10.16 5.32 -12.45
CA ASN A 160 -10.95 4.19 -12.92
C ASN A 160 -12.47 4.45 -12.81
N ALA A 161 -12.92 5.34 -11.91
CA ALA A 161 -14.32 5.60 -11.62
C ALA A 161 -14.99 6.64 -12.56
N ASN A 162 -14.31 7.14 -13.59
CA ASN A 162 -14.79 8.19 -14.50
C ASN A 162 -15.99 7.75 -15.36
N SER A 163 -17.15 7.61 -14.73
CA SER A 163 -18.42 7.23 -15.35
C SER A 163 -19.52 8.26 -15.04
N LYS A 164 -20.66 8.18 -15.77
CA LYS A 164 -21.87 8.96 -15.48
C LYS A 164 -22.36 8.72 -14.03
N THR A 165 -22.19 7.50 -13.52
CA THR A 165 -22.54 7.12 -12.14
C THR A 165 -21.66 7.81 -11.10
N ASP A 166 -20.37 8.02 -11.37
CA ASP A 166 -19.47 8.78 -10.52
C ASP A 166 -19.94 10.24 -10.34
N GLN A 167 -20.37 10.90 -11.42
CA GLN A 167 -20.93 12.26 -11.35
C GLN A 167 -22.21 12.33 -10.49
N GLN A 168 -23.08 11.33 -10.60
CA GLN A 168 -24.29 11.23 -9.78
C GLN A 168 -23.95 11.01 -8.30
N ALA A 169 -23.00 10.10 -8.00
CA ALA A 169 -22.53 9.83 -6.64
C ALA A 169 -21.94 11.09 -5.99
N LYS A 170 -21.09 11.84 -6.71
CA LYS A 170 -20.51 13.11 -6.23
C LYS A 170 -21.57 14.15 -5.87
N THR A 171 -22.73 14.12 -6.53
CA THR A 171 -23.85 15.02 -6.21
C THR A 171 -24.51 14.64 -4.90
N LEU A 172 -24.64 13.33 -4.62
CA LEU A 172 -25.27 12.81 -3.40
C LEU A 172 -24.47 13.09 -2.13
N ILE A 173 -23.12 13.10 -2.22
CA ILE A 173 -22.25 13.36 -1.05
C ILE A 173 -22.10 14.85 -0.73
N LYS A 174 -22.61 15.76 -1.54
CA LYS A 174 -22.58 17.21 -1.31
C LYS A 174 -23.86 17.72 -0.59
N ILE A 175 -24.78 16.82 -0.28
CA ILE A 175 -26.00 17.11 0.47
C ILE A 175 -25.74 16.94 1.96
#